data_5ddaac8faa2e8d09d8775e99db81ac4a
#
_entry.id   5ddaac8faa2e8d09d8775e99db81ac4a
#
_cell.length_a   1.000
_cell.length_b   1.000
_cell.length_c   1.000
_cell.angle_alpha   90.00
_cell.angle_beta   90.00
_cell.angle_gamma   90.00
#
_symmetry.space_group_name_H-M   'P 1'
#
loop_
_entity.id
_entity.type
_entity.pdbx_description
1 polymer ?
#
loop_
_entity_poly.entity_id
_entity_poly.type
_entity_poly.pdbx_seq_one_letter_code
_entity_poly.pdbx_strand_id
1 'polypeptide(L)'
;MKVITFLLEAKQPILATSFQGDPNSDVSYAYIPGSMIRGALISRYIKCHPELPNNFSLEEANKEVKRLFFNNSTRYLNAYLFCEQQKKRTLPVPLSWYKNKDEENSSGDVLDLSQSIPERLSLKRISEKFCVVNESQVIFYEDQRRINIHNLRDRTKGRSSPTKRNPNNNQVIQEAEGAIFRYEALDSGQIFQAVILCDDNDRDTIESLLKPGDIWLGGSQSAGYGHAKMIQIHTDKVHRNKGEEWSEIDIKIENRVNRQKLIITLLSDTIVRNDYGQVSVDPLSIKQAIENKLEEKLKLEINLPQPASIFISSTVVGGFNRKWGLPLPQVTALSAGSVFVFDAQLTTEQIQTLENQGIGERCIDGFGRIAVNWLGNYENFNISLLKTDFYPDINLEEQYKDLAEQIAENILRQRLEQCLVKQVSSIKLTENITNSQLSRLEIVVRQGLNTSTYLPVIELLNNLTSKAREQYRNTIVSGNKSLEDKIKDWLEKPIGDSKSWLINPHELKVNVAGVIREIEPDSDLAREYTLRFIMAVAKKAKKEKNQ
;
A
#
# COMPACT_ATOMS: atom_id res chain seq x y z
N MET A 1 2.18 -30.51 9.67
CA MET A 1 2.14 -29.07 10.00
C MET A 1 0.72 -28.59 9.76
N LYS A 2 0.21 -27.69 10.60
CA LYS A 2 -1.13 -27.09 10.50
C LYS A 2 -1.01 -25.61 10.19
N VAL A 3 -2.06 -25.06 9.60
CA VAL A 3 -2.14 -23.63 9.24
C VAL A 3 -3.33 -23.01 9.95
N ILE A 4 -3.10 -21.87 10.55
CA ILE A 4 -4.13 -21.04 11.14
C ILE A 4 -4.07 -19.69 10.43
N THR A 5 -5.17 -19.29 9.79
CA THR A 5 -5.30 -17.98 9.13
C THR A 5 -6.33 -17.13 9.86
N PHE A 6 -6.08 -15.84 9.94
CA PHE A 6 -7.01 -14.89 10.53
C PHE A 6 -6.83 -13.50 9.92
N LEU A 7 -7.87 -12.68 10.02
CA LEU A 7 -7.83 -11.31 9.54
C LEU A 7 -7.59 -10.34 10.70
N LEU A 8 -6.79 -9.31 10.42
CA LEU A 8 -6.48 -8.19 11.30
C LEU A 8 -7.02 -6.92 10.67
N GLU A 9 -8.05 -6.35 11.24
CA GLU A 9 -8.60 -5.05 10.84
C GLU A 9 -7.94 -3.96 11.68
N ALA A 10 -7.23 -3.04 11.04
CA ALA A 10 -6.60 -1.90 11.71
C ALA A 10 -7.67 -0.89 12.16
N LYS A 11 -7.91 -0.77 13.46
CA LYS A 11 -8.84 0.21 14.05
C LYS A 11 -8.19 1.55 14.32
N GLN A 12 -6.88 1.54 14.53
CA GLN A 12 -6.01 2.71 14.64
C GLN A 12 -4.79 2.52 13.74
N PRO A 13 -4.08 3.58 13.38
CA PRO A 13 -2.85 3.44 12.61
C PRO A 13 -1.86 2.50 13.30
N ILE A 14 -1.22 1.61 12.53
CA ILE A 14 -0.26 0.63 13.07
C ILE A 14 1.16 1.09 12.74
N LEU A 15 1.96 1.34 13.77
CA LEU A 15 3.37 1.70 13.62
C LEU A 15 4.23 0.43 13.63
N ALA A 16 4.54 -0.06 12.45
CA ALA A 16 5.39 -1.24 12.20
C ALA A 16 6.79 -0.78 11.75
N THR A 17 7.50 -0.09 12.64
CA THR A 17 8.75 0.62 12.34
C THR A 17 9.77 -0.23 11.59
N SER A 18 10.22 0.27 10.44
CA SER A 18 11.33 -0.23 9.63
C SER A 18 12.61 0.59 9.88
N PHE A 19 13.72 0.19 9.26
CA PHE A 19 14.99 0.93 9.32
C PHE A 19 15.18 1.91 8.15
N GLN A 20 14.11 2.25 7.44
CA GLN A 20 14.16 3.16 6.27
C GLN A 20 13.93 4.64 6.64
N GLY A 21 13.70 4.95 7.91
CA GLY A 21 13.43 6.30 8.37
C GLY A 21 14.70 7.11 8.70
N ASP A 22 14.54 8.44 8.69
CA ASP A 22 15.54 9.37 9.25
C ASP A 22 15.52 9.30 10.80
N PRO A 23 16.53 9.82 11.50
CA PRO A 23 16.60 9.78 12.97
C PRO A 23 15.36 10.34 13.69
N ASN A 24 14.65 11.28 13.05
CA ASN A 24 13.42 11.88 13.56
C ASN A 24 12.14 11.40 12.84
N SER A 25 12.20 10.25 12.14
CA SER A 25 11.11 9.77 11.31
C SER A 25 11.04 8.24 11.39
N ASP A 26 9.96 7.73 11.98
CA ASP A 26 9.67 6.30 11.98
C ASP A 26 8.77 5.97 10.78
N VAL A 27 9.28 5.19 9.84
CA VAL A 27 8.57 4.72 8.66
C VAL A 27 8.18 3.26 8.85
N SER A 28 6.91 2.94 8.68
CA SER A 28 6.42 1.57 8.81
C SER A 28 6.75 0.70 7.59
N TYR A 29 6.91 -0.60 7.82
CA TYR A 29 6.78 -1.59 6.74
C TYR A 29 5.41 -1.44 6.06
N ALA A 30 5.29 -1.93 4.83
CA ALA A 30 4.03 -1.98 4.09
C ALA A 30 3.11 -3.15 4.51
N TYR A 31 3.47 -3.85 5.57
CA TYR A 31 2.80 -5.03 6.11
C TYR A 31 3.00 -5.11 7.62
N ILE A 32 2.27 -5.99 8.29
CA ILE A 32 2.47 -6.26 9.72
C ILE A 32 3.46 -7.42 9.87
N PRO A 33 4.67 -7.18 10.42
CA PRO A 33 5.68 -8.22 10.61
C PRO A 33 5.21 -9.37 11.49
N GLY A 34 5.58 -10.60 11.13
CA GLY A 34 5.29 -11.80 11.93
C GLY A 34 5.83 -11.73 13.36
N SER A 35 6.97 -11.06 13.55
CA SER A 35 7.54 -10.79 14.88
C SER A 35 6.62 -9.96 15.80
N MET A 36 5.85 -9.03 15.23
CA MET A 36 4.87 -8.25 15.99
C MET A 36 3.68 -9.11 16.43
N ILE A 37 3.20 -9.99 15.54
CA ILE A 37 2.12 -10.94 15.83
C ILE A 37 2.59 -11.89 16.92
N ARG A 38 3.79 -12.48 16.77
CA ARG A 38 4.40 -13.35 17.79
C ARG A 38 4.51 -12.65 19.14
N GLY A 39 5.02 -11.42 19.16
CA GLY A 39 5.14 -10.63 20.38
C GLY A 39 3.80 -10.36 21.09
N ALA A 40 2.75 -10.08 20.32
CA ALA A 40 1.40 -9.88 20.86
C ALA A 40 0.82 -11.18 21.43
N LEU A 41 1.05 -12.32 20.79
CA LEU A 41 0.60 -13.63 21.29
C LEU A 41 1.40 -14.11 22.50
N ILE A 42 2.72 -13.84 22.58
CA ILE A 42 3.50 -14.04 23.81
C ILE A 42 2.88 -13.25 24.98
N SER A 43 2.53 -11.98 24.75
CA SER A 43 1.90 -11.16 25.79
C SER A 43 0.55 -11.72 26.26
N ARG A 44 -0.26 -12.28 25.34
CA ARG A 44 -1.51 -12.98 25.68
C ARG A 44 -1.25 -14.27 26.45
N TYR A 45 -0.29 -15.06 25.99
CA TYR A 45 0.10 -16.32 26.64
C TYR A 45 0.49 -16.07 28.10
N ILE A 46 1.36 -15.09 28.37
CA ILE A 46 1.76 -14.72 29.73
C ILE A 46 0.57 -14.28 30.58
N LYS A 47 -0.37 -13.53 30.02
CA LYS A 47 -1.59 -13.11 30.75
C LYS A 47 -2.50 -14.29 31.10
N CYS A 48 -2.55 -15.31 30.28
CA CYS A 48 -3.33 -16.54 30.52
C CYS A 48 -2.63 -17.49 31.50
N HIS A 49 -1.33 -17.32 31.76
CA HIS A 49 -0.51 -18.18 32.62
C HIS A 49 0.18 -17.36 33.71
N PRO A 50 -0.57 -16.88 34.73
CA PRO A 50 -0.04 -16.02 35.80
C PRO A 50 0.99 -16.73 36.69
N GLU A 51 1.09 -18.05 36.61
CA GLU A 51 2.09 -18.87 37.29
C GLU A 51 3.50 -18.72 36.69
N LEU A 52 3.62 -18.19 35.47
CA LEU A 52 4.92 -17.95 34.87
C LEU A 52 5.63 -16.77 35.56
N PRO A 53 6.92 -16.90 35.88
CA PRO A 53 7.65 -15.82 36.52
C PRO A 53 7.70 -14.56 35.64
N ASN A 54 7.57 -13.38 36.27
CA ASN A 54 7.62 -12.09 35.56
C ASN A 54 8.92 -11.88 34.75
N ASN A 55 10.01 -12.56 35.16
CA ASN A 55 11.32 -12.55 34.52
C ASN A 55 11.60 -13.84 33.71
N PHE A 56 10.56 -14.41 33.15
CA PHE A 56 10.64 -15.61 32.33
C PHE A 56 11.81 -15.56 31.34
N SER A 57 12.73 -16.51 31.42
CA SER A 57 13.89 -16.68 30.55
C SER A 57 13.72 -17.87 29.60
N LEU A 58 14.45 -17.86 28.48
CA LEU A 58 14.45 -18.99 27.54
C LEU A 58 14.93 -20.30 28.17
N GLU A 59 15.81 -20.23 29.16
CA GLU A 59 16.35 -21.38 29.87
C GLU A 59 15.29 -22.00 30.80
N GLU A 60 14.45 -21.19 31.40
CA GLU A 60 13.35 -21.59 32.27
C GLU A 60 12.07 -21.94 31.49
N ALA A 61 12.05 -21.66 30.16
CA ALA A 61 10.92 -21.94 29.31
C ALA A 61 10.66 -23.46 29.27
N ASN A 62 9.41 -23.84 29.54
CA ASN A 62 9.00 -25.22 29.34
C ASN A 62 9.06 -25.61 27.85
N LYS A 63 8.97 -26.91 27.57
CA LYS A 63 9.05 -27.43 26.19
C LYS A 63 7.97 -26.84 25.27
N GLU A 64 6.79 -26.57 25.79
CA GLU A 64 5.68 -25.98 25.06
C GLU A 64 6.00 -24.55 24.63
N VAL A 65 6.42 -23.68 25.54
CA VAL A 65 6.79 -22.29 25.25
C VAL A 65 7.93 -22.20 24.25
N LYS A 66 8.95 -23.11 24.36
CA LYS A 66 10.04 -23.18 23.38
C LYS A 66 9.50 -23.51 21.98
N ARG A 67 8.57 -24.45 21.89
CA ARG A 67 7.95 -24.90 20.64
C ARG A 67 7.07 -23.81 20.02
N LEU A 68 6.24 -23.16 20.85
CA LEU A 68 5.34 -22.10 20.40
C LEU A 68 6.08 -20.84 19.93
N PHE A 69 7.15 -20.42 20.65
CA PHE A 69 7.65 -19.06 20.44
C PHE A 69 9.15 -18.93 20.11
N PHE A 70 9.95 -20.02 20.14
CA PHE A 70 11.41 -19.86 20.07
C PHE A 70 12.17 -20.80 19.14
N ASN A 71 11.73 -22.01 18.89
CA ASN A 71 12.53 -23.05 18.20
C ASN A 71 12.16 -23.29 16.73
N ASN A 72 11.46 -22.35 16.08
CA ASN A 72 10.97 -22.45 14.70
C ASN A 72 9.93 -23.58 14.43
N SER A 73 9.43 -24.31 15.43
CA SER A 73 8.34 -25.27 15.22
C SER A 73 7.05 -24.56 14.83
N THR A 74 6.80 -23.41 15.45
CA THR A 74 5.74 -22.49 15.07
C THR A 74 6.33 -21.30 14.32
N ARG A 75 5.69 -20.85 13.23
CA ARG A 75 6.12 -19.72 12.41
C ARG A 75 5.01 -18.73 12.24
N TYR A 76 5.33 -17.48 12.50
CA TYR A 76 4.44 -16.33 12.40
C TYR A 76 4.76 -15.57 11.11
N LEU A 77 4.00 -15.84 10.05
CA LEU A 77 4.25 -15.18 8.77
C LEU A 77 3.83 -13.72 8.82
N ASN A 78 4.43 -12.89 7.98
CA ASN A 78 4.04 -11.50 7.84
C ASN A 78 2.56 -11.41 7.43
N ALA A 79 1.79 -10.50 8.04
CA ALA A 79 0.43 -10.26 7.58
C ALA A 79 0.45 -9.25 6.42
N TYR A 80 0.01 -9.71 5.26
CA TYR A 80 -0.11 -8.88 4.06
C TYR A 80 -1.56 -8.42 3.87
N LEU A 81 -1.76 -7.38 3.06
CA LEU A 81 -3.07 -6.86 2.72
C LEU A 81 -4.01 -7.98 2.24
N PHE A 82 -5.27 -7.88 2.60
CA PHE A 82 -6.29 -8.85 2.21
C PHE A 82 -7.16 -8.31 1.09
N CYS A 83 -7.24 -9.04 -0.01
CA CYS A 83 -8.14 -8.76 -1.11
C CYS A 83 -9.53 -9.31 -0.80
N GLU A 84 -10.47 -8.45 -0.44
CA GLU A 84 -11.85 -8.86 -0.12
C GLU A 84 -12.58 -9.45 -1.33
N GLN A 85 -12.33 -8.92 -2.53
CA GLN A 85 -12.96 -9.38 -3.78
C GLN A 85 -12.58 -10.80 -4.13
N GLN A 86 -11.30 -11.15 -3.98
CA GLN A 86 -10.76 -12.49 -4.28
C GLN A 86 -10.73 -13.39 -3.04
N LYS A 87 -11.02 -12.84 -1.85
CA LYS A 87 -10.87 -13.52 -0.54
C LYS A 87 -9.49 -14.15 -0.37
N LYS A 88 -8.46 -13.43 -0.82
CA LYS A 88 -7.08 -13.88 -0.82
C LYS A 88 -6.15 -12.89 -0.15
N ARG A 89 -5.08 -13.42 0.42
CA ARG A 89 -3.93 -12.65 0.88
C ARG A 89 -3.14 -12.17 -0.32
N THR A 90 -2.74 -10.90 -0.33
CA THR A 90 -1.80 -10.41 -1.34
C THR A 90 -0.41 -10.99 -1.11
N LEU A 91 0.39 -11.05 -2.16
CA LEU A 91 1.78 -11.48 -2.12
C LEU A 91 2.69 -10.36 -2.67
N PRO A 92 3.97 -10.34 -2.29
CA PRO A 92 4.92 -9.40 -2.87
C PRO A 92 5.04 -9.57 -4.38
N VAL A 93 5.08 -8.46 -5.09
CA VAL A 93 5.27 -8.45 -6.56
C VAL A 93 6.66 -8.99 -6.90
N PRO A 94 6.76 -9.97 -7.83
CA PRO A 94 8.05 -10.47 -8.28
C PRO A 94 8.90 -9.38 -8.94
N LEU A 95 10.18 -9.34 -8.59
CA LEU A 95 11.12 -8.38 -9.15
C LEU A 95 11.50 -8.69 -10.61
N SER A 96 11.06 -9.83 -11.11
CA SER A 96 11.15 -10.22 -12.53
C SER A 96 10.03 -9.62 -13.40
N TRP A 97 9.07 -8.91 -12.79
CA TRP A 97 7.94 -8.35 -13.51
C TRP A 97 8.21 -6.96 -14.04
N TYR A 98 7.95 -6.79 -15.33
CA TYR A 98 8.16 -5.55 -16.07
C TYR A 98 6.92 -5.20 -16.90
N LYS A 99 6.82 -3.95 -17.30
CA LYS A 99 5.84 -3.44 -18.28
C LYS A 99 6.53 -2.61 -19.34
N ASN A 100 5.87 -2.42 -20.47
CA ASN A 100 6.35 -1.50 -21.48
C ASN A 100 6.30 -0.06 -20.97
N LYS A 101 7.35 0.73 -21.21
CA LYS A 101 7.42 2.14 -20.81
C LYS A 101 6.36 3.03 -21.46
N ASP A 102 5.96 2.66 -22.67
CA ASP A 102 5.06 3.46 -23.50
C ASP A 102 3.57 3.18 -23.19
N GLU A 103 3.29 2.23 -22.29
CA GLU A 103 1.93 1.92 -21.85
C GLU A 103 1.58 2.66 -20.55
N GLU A 104 0.34 3.20 -20.49
CA GLU A 104 -0.18 3.84 -19.28
C GLU A 104 -0.28 2.85 -18.11
N ASN A 105 -0.12 3.35 -16.87
CA ASN A 105 -0.08 2.53 -15.66
C ASN A 105 -1.36 1.71 -15.39
N SER A 106 -2.44 1.96 -16.11
CA SER A 106 -3.76 1.36 -15.89
C SER A 106 -4.19 0.33 -16.93
N SER A 107 -3.45 0.20 -18.03
CA SER A 107 -3.81 -0.71 -19.13
C SER A 107 -2.54 -1.19 -19.81
N GLY A 108 -2.09 -2.38 -19.51
CA GLY A 108 -0.94 -2.98 -20.16
C GLY A 108 -0.68 -4.38 -19.64
N ASP A 109 0.11 -5.12 -20.36
CA ASP A 109 0.52 -6.45 -19.97
C ASP A 109 1.74 -6.38 -19.04
N VAL A 110 1.70 -7.17 -17.99
CA VAL A 110 2.87 -7.46 -17.13
C VAL A 110 3.63 -8.62 -17.76
N LEU A 111 4.90 -8.40 -18.04
CA LEU A 111 5.83 -9.39 -18.60
C LEU A 111 6.66 -10.00 -17.48
N ASP A 112 6.69 -11.33 -17.35
CA ASP A 112 7.56 -12.03 -16.41
C ASP A 112 8.88 -12.47 -17.09
N LEU A 113 9.94 -11.70 -16.86
CA LEU A 113 11.26 -11.97 -17.43
C LEU A 113 11.94 -13.22 -16.85
N SER A 114 11.38 -13.87 -15.84
CA SER A 114 11.88 -15.15 -15.34
C SER A 114 11.54 -16.30 -16.29
N GLN A 115 10.51 -16.16 -17.11
CA GLN A 115 10.07 -17.14 -18.10
C GLN A 115 10.76 -16.92 -19.47
N SER A 116 10.65 -15.70 -20.00
CA SER A 116 11.21 -15.34 -21.31
C SER A 116 11.69 -13.89 -21.32
N ILE A 117 12.75 -13.61 -22.06
CA ILE A 117 13.29 -12.25 -22.23
C ILE A 117 12.97 -11.82 -23.67
N PRO A 118 12.11 -10.80 -23.86
CA PRO A 118 11.75 -10.32 -25.19
C PRO A 118 12.91 -9.56 -25.86
N GLU A 119 13.11 -9.76 -27.16
CA GLU A 119 14.28 -9.26 -27.89
C GLU A 119 14.32 -7.72 -28.11
N ARG A 120 13.19 -6.99 -28.03
CA ARG A 120 13.14 -5.54 -28.36
C ARG A 120 12.00 -4.79 -27.68
N LEU A 121 12.07 -4.57 -26.35
CA LEU A 121 11.11 -3.70 -25.67
C LEU A 121 11.82 -2.72 -24.73
N SER A 122 11.30 -1.49 -24.66
CA SER A 122 11.69 -0.53 -23.64
C SER A 122 10.93 -0.85 -22.36
N LEU A 123 11.56 -1.58 -21.44
CA LEU A 123 10.91 -2.11 -20.26
C LEU A 123 11.11 -1.21 -19.05
N LYS A 124 10.07 -1.13 -18.19
CA LYS A 124 10.08 -0.49 -16.88
C LYS A 124 9.64 -1.53 -15.86
N ARG A 125 10.38 -1.61 -14.75
CA ARG A 125 10.02 -2.48 -13.61
C ARG A 125 8.68 -2.04 -13.00
N ILE A 126 7.89 -3.00 -12.52
CA ILE A 126 6.68 -2.76 -11.76
C ILE A 126 7.07 -2.11 -10.42
N SER A 127 6.38 -1.04 -10.05
CA SER A 127 6.64 -0.24 -8.84
C SER A 127 5.75 -0.64 -7.65
N GLU A 128 4.65 -1.27 -7.93
CA GLU A 128 3.67 -1.74 -6.97
C GLU A 128 4.27 -2.82 -6.06
N LYS A 129 3.87 -2.84 -4.78
CA LYS A 129 4.51 -3.71 -3.79
C LYS A 129 3.85 -5.07 -3.65
N PHE A 130 2.53 -5.13 -3.80
CA PHE A 130 1.74 -6.32 -3.58
C PHE A 130 0.81 -6.61 -4.75
N CYS A 131 0.54 -7.89 -4.97
CA CYS A 131 -0.37 -8.34 -6.00
C CYS A 131 -1.23 -9.53 -5.54
N VAL A 132 -2.35 -9.71 -6.22
CA VAL A 132 -3.11 -10.97 -6.25
C VAL A 132 -3.13 -11.44 -7.69
N VAL A 133 -2.76 -12.70 -7.89
CA VAL A 133 -2.78 -13.34 -9.21
C VAL A 133 -3.96 -14.30 -9.27
N ASN A 134 -4.70 -14.24 -10.36
CA ASN A 134 -5.74 -15.21 -10.68
C ASN A 134 -5.58 -15.61 -12.16
N GLU A 135 -5.03 -16.80 -12.40
CA GLU A 135 -4.63 -17.25 -13.75
C GLU A 135 -3.72 -16.23 -14.43
N SER A 136 -4.14 -15.64 -15.55
CA SER A 136 -3.41 -14.61 -16.29
C SER A 136 -3.77 -13.17 -15.88
N GLN A 137 -4.57 -12.99 -14.85
CA GLN A 137 -4.95 -11.67 -14.37
C GLN A 137 -4.20 -11.31 -13.09
N VAL A 138 -3.77 -10.06 -12.98
CA VAL A 138 -3.12 -9.51 -11.80
C VAL A 138 -3.84 -8.26 -11.31
N ILE A 139 -4.03 -8.17 -10.00
CA ILE A 139 -4.53 -6.99 -9.31
C ILE A 139 -3.42 -6.50 -8.39
N PHE A 140 -3.03 -5.25 -8.52
CA PHE A 140 -2.03 -4.64 -7.66
C PHE A 140 -2.67 -3.97 -6.45
N TYR A 141 -1.94 -4.01 -5.33
CA TYR A 141 -2.34 -3.43 -4.06
C TYR A 141 -1.24 -2.54 -3.49
N GLU A 142 -1.65 -1.43 -2.91
CA GLU A 142 -0.77 -0.53 -2.16
C GLU A 142 -1.30 -0.34 -0.75
N ASP A 143 -0.38 -0.23 0.21
CA ASP A 143 -0.70 0.10 1.58
C ASP A 143 -1.06 1.59 1.71
N GLN A 144 -2.14 1.88 2.42
CA GLN A 144 -2.49 3.25 2.77
C GLN A 144 -1.71 3.68 4.01
N ARG A 145 -1.17 4.89 3.98
CA ARG A 145 -0.33 5.41 5.05
C ARG A 145 -0.88 6.70 5.63
N ARG A 146 -0.71 6.83 6.93
CA ARG A 146 -0.98 8.07 7.66
C ARG A 146 0.32 8.64 8.20
N ILE A 147 0.53 9.92 7.93
CA ILE A 147 1.67 10.68 8.44
C ILE A 147 1.19 11.59 9.54
N ASN A 148 1.75 11.44 10.73
CA ASN A 148 1.49 12.31 11.87
C ASN A 148 2.79 12.90 12.40
N ILE A 149 2.74 14.18 12.74
CA ILE A 149 3.84 14.90 13.39
C ILE A 149 3.57 14.95 14.88
N HIS A 150 4.52 14.52 15.67
CA HIS A 150 4.48 14.47 17.11
C HIS A 150 5.49 15.42 17.73
N ASN A 151 5.14 15.97 18.90
CA ASN A 151 6.03 16.79 19.72
C ASN A 151 6.33 16.06 21.03
N LEU A 152 7.58 16.00 21.41
CA LEU A 152 7.97 15.57 22.74
C LEU A 152 7.56 16.67 23.74
N ARG A 153 6.64 16.32 24.65
CA ARG A 153 6.17 17.24 25.69
C ARG A 153 6.79 16.91 27.03
N ASP A 154 7.22 17.95 27.73
CA ASP A 154 7.56 17.84 29.14
C ASP A 154 6.28 17.54 29.93
N ARG A 155 6.26 16.41 30.65
CA ARG A 155 5.06 15.96 31.41
C ARG A 155 4.68 16.90 32.54
N THR A 156 5.64 17.62 33.13
CA THR A 156 5.41 18.54 34.24
C THR A 156 4.94 19.91 33.76
N LYS A 157 5.44 20.39 32.62
CA LYS A 157 5.16 21.72 32.08
C LYS A 157 4.06 21.72 31.03
N GLY A 158 3.64 20.56 30.53
CA GLY A 158 2.61 20.41 29.49
C GLY A 158 2.96 21.00 28.12
N ARG A 159 4.19 21.48 27.92
CA ARG A 159 4.68 22.13 26.70
C ARG A 159 5.92 21.41 26.17
N SER A 160 6.23 21.64 24.90
CA SER A 160 7.48 21.15 24.31
C SER A 160 8.68 21.79 25.01
N SER A 161 9.61 20.98 25.48
CA SER A 161 10.84 21.43 26.11
C SER A 161 12.01 20.76 25.41
N PRO A 162 12.61 21.42 24.38
CA PRO A 162 13.64 20.80 23.57
C PRO A 162 14.99 20.63 24.28
N THR A 163 15.17 21.27 25.42
CA THR A 163 16.48 21.27 26.13
C THR A 163 16.35 20.79 27.57
N LYS A 164 17.16 19.80 27.97
CA LYS A 164 17.42 19.50 29.37
C LYS A 164 18.51 20.45 29.87
N ARG A 165 18.18 21.24 30.90
CA ARG A 165 19.11 22.12 31.57
C ARG A 165 19.44 21.60 32.96
N ASN A 166 20.67 21.83 33.41
CA ASN A 166 21.08 21.54 34.77
C ASN A 166 20.30 22.44 35.71
N PRO A 167 19.55 21.89 36.70
CA PRO A 167 18.75 22.69 37.64
C PRO A 167 19.59 23.65 38.51
N ASN A 168 20.89 23.34 38.67
CA ASN A 168 21.75 24.12 39.58
C ASN A 168 22.45 25.30 38.91
N ASN A 169 22.72 25.24 37.58
CA ASN A 169 23.50 26.27 36.89
C ASN A 169 22.89 26.72 35.57
N ASN A 170 21.69 26.25 35.24
CA ASN A 170 20.96 26.55 33.99
C ASN A 170 21.72 26.22 32.68
N GLN A 171 22.86 25.49 32.78
CA GLN A 171 23.62 25.05 31.60
C GLN A 171 22.85 23.95 30.87
N VAL A 172 22.91 23.99 29.53
CA VAL A 172 22.32 22.95 28.67
C VAL A 172 23.10 21.66 28.87
N ILE A 173 22.46 20.63 29.42
CA ILE A 173 23.07 19.30 29.59
C ILE A 173 22.88 18.45 28.35
N GLN A 174 21.78 18.65 27.64
CA GLN A 174 21.45 17.90 26.43
C GLN A 174 20.46 18.72 25.60
N GLU A 175 20.82 19.03 24.37
CA GLU A 175 19.84 19.43 23.37
C GLU A 175 18.96 18.22 23.10
N ALA A 176 17.65 18.39 23.18
CA ALA A 176 16.74 17.30 22.85
C ALA A 176 16.73 17.13 21.32
N GLU A 177 17.56 16.25 20.84
CA GLU A 177 17.39 15.67 19.51
C GLU A 177 15.95 15.10 19.43
N GLY A 178 15.15 15.55 18.45
CA GLY A 178 13.82 15.01 18.23
C GLY A 178 12.68 15.58 19.08
N ALA A 179 12.73 16.86 19.44
CA ALA A 179 11.55 17.54 20.02
C ALA A 179 10.31 17.45 19.11
N ILE A 180 10.52 17.34 17.80
CA ILE A 180 9.51 17.07 16.76
C ILE A 180 9.95 15.83 16.02
N PHE A 181 9.04 14.85 15.91
CA PHE A 181 9.28 13.62 15.17
C PHE A 181 8.05 13.22 14.36
N ARG A 182 8.27 12.47 13.29
CA ARG A 182 7.26 12.07 12.33
C ARG A 182 7.03 10.56 12.42
N TYR A 183 5.77 10.16 12.47
CA TYR A 183 5.36 8.77 12.27
C TYR A 183 4.64 8.60 10.94
N GLU A 184 5.12 7.65 10.13
CA GLU A 184 4.47 7.17 8.93
C GLU A 184 3.98 5.74 9.20
N ALA A 185 2.71 5.63 9.58
CA ALA A 185 2.07 4.38 10.01
C ALA A 185 1.16 3.82 8.92
N LEU A 186 0.89 2.51 8.95
CA LEU A 186 -0.20 1.90 8.19
C LEU A 186 -1.51 2.50 8.67
N ASP A 187 -2.33 3.05 7.75
CA ASP A 187 -3.57 3.73 8.15
C ASP A 187 -4.64 2.75 8.63
N SER A 188 -5.57 3.27 9.42
CA SER A 188 -6.74 2.53 9.90
C SER A 188 -7.70 2.16 8.76
N GLY A 189 -8.55 1.16 9.00
CA GLY A 189 -9.54 0.67 8.03
C GLY A 189 -9.03 -0.41 7.08
N GLN A 190 -7.72 -0.64 7.02
CA GLN A 190 -7.14 -1.70 6.20
C GLN A 190 -7.25 -3.06 6.88
N ILE A 191 -7.43 -4.10 6.06
CA ILE A 191 -7.49 -5.49 6.52
C ILE A 191 -6.24 -6.23 6.03
N PHE A 192 -5.61 -6.95 6.95
CA PHE A 192 -4.44 -7.78 6.69
C PHE A 192 -4.76 -9.23 7.01
N GLN A 193 -4.29 -10.16 6.20
CA GLN A 193 -4.37 -11.59 6.52
C GLN A 193 -3.06 -12.07 7.12
N ALA A 194 -3.14 -12.57 8.34
CA ALA A 194 -2.05 -13.22 9.06
C ALA A 194 -2.15 -14.74 8.92
N VAL A 195 -1.00 -15.40 8.98
CA VAL A 195 -0.87 -16.85 8.88
C VAL A 195 0.10 -17.36 9.94
N ILE A 196 -0.28 -18.41 10.63
CA ILE A 196 0.58 -19.14 11.57
C ILE A 196 0.68 -20.59 11.11
N LEU A 197 1.91 -21.07 10.99
CA LEU A 197 2.23 -22.47 10.72
C LEU A 197 2.67 -23.12 12.02
N CYS A 198 2.05 -24.22 12.43
CA CYS A 198 2.37 -24.90 13.69
C CYS A 198 2.25 -26.41 13.58
N ASP A 199 2.75 -27.11 14.59
CA ASP A 199 2.52 -28.53 14.75
C ASP A 199 1.09 -28.81 15.25
N ASP A 200 0.57 -30.01 15.01
CA ASP A 200 -0.78 -30.40 15.40
C ASP A 200 -1.03 -30.21 16.90
N ASN A 201 -0.04 -30.54 17.71
CA ASN A 201 -0.11 -30.48 19.18
C ASN A 201 -0.21 -29.03 19.71
N ASP A 202 0.18 -28.04 18.92
CA ASP A 202 0.21 -26.64 19.33
C ASP A 202 -1.00 -25.85 18.82
N ARG A 203 -1.80 -26.46 17.93
CA ARG A 203 -2.93 -25.81 17.29
C ARG A 203 -3.93 -25.25 18.30
N ASP A 204 -4.41 -26.08 19.21
CA ASP A 204 -5.47 -25.70 20.15
C ASP A 204 -5.01 -24.59 21.10
N THR A 205 -3.74 -24.60 21.51
CA THR A 205 -3.14 -23.53 22.31
C THR A 205 -3.12 -22.23 21.52
N ILE A 206 -2.65 -22.25 20.26
CA ILE A 206 -2.60 -21.05 19.43
C ILE A 206 -4.01 -20.52 19.14
N GLU A 207 -4.98 -21.38 18.80
CA GLU A 207 -6.38 -20.99 18.61
C GLU A 207 -6.97 -20.31 19.84
N SER A 208 -6.65 -20.84 21.04
CA SER A 208 -7.10 -20.22 22.29
C SER A 208 -6.55 -18.80 22.48
N LEU A 209 -5.34 -18.52 22.00
CA LEU A 209 -4.71 -17.21 22.03
C LEU A 209 -5.26 -16.26 20.96
N LEU A 210 -5.83 -16.80 19.87
CA LEU A 210 -6.36 -16.05 18.73
C LEU A 210 -7.85 -15.71 18.89
N LYS A 211 -8.44 -15.86 20.07
CA LYS A 211 -9.87 -15.55 20.28
C LYS A 211 -10.23 -14.21 19.62
N PRO A 212 -11.35 -14.13 18.85
CA PRO A 212 -11.79 -12.90 18.22
C PRO A 212 -11.85 -11.75 19.23
N GLY A 213 -11.40 -10.57 18.83
CA GLY A 213 -11.38 -9.40 19.70
C GLY A 213 -10.18 -8.50 19.44
N ASP A 214 -9.97 -7.60 20.38
CA ASP A 214 -8.96 -6.56 20.27
C ASP A 214 -7.54 -7.10 20.48
N ILE A 215 -6.60 -6.59 19.69
CA ILE A 215 -5.17 -6.85 19.79
C ILE A 215 -4.41 -5.54 19.57
N TRP A 216 -3.29 -5.39 20.27
CA TRP A 216 -2.40 -4.23 20.11
C TRP A 216 -1.09 -4.66 19.46
N LEU A 217 -0.75 -4.00 18.35
CA LEU A 217 0.40 -4.31 17.53
C LEU A 217 1.33 -3.09 17.41
N GLY A 218 2.63 -3.31 17.51
CA GLY A 218 3.63 -2.27 17.31
C GLY A 218 3.86 -1.31 18.47
N GLY A 219 4.44 -0.18 18.13
CA GLY A 219 4.86 0.86 19.07
C GLY A 219 3.78 1.91 19.34
N SER A 220 4.11 2.86 20.24
CA SER A 220 3.34 4.08 20.51
C SER A 220 1.85 3.89 20.83
N GLN A 221 1.50 2.79 21.52
CA GLN A 221 0.12 2.44 21.85
C GLN A 221 -0.57 3.53 22.68
N SER A 222 0.14 4.17 23.60
CA SER A 222 -0.38 5.30 24.40
C SER A 222 -0.61 6.58 23.61
N ALA A 223 -0.07 6.66 22.39
CA ALA A 223 -0.26 7.78 21.46
C ALA A 223 -1.36 7.52 20.40
N GLY A 224 -2.16 6.47 20.58
CA GLY A 224 -3.28 6.14 19.68
C GLY A 224 -2.89 5.31 18.48
N TYR A 225 -1.87 4.46 18.62
CA TYR A 225 -1.43 3.52 17.57
C TYR A 225 -1.64 2.07 17.98
N GLY A 226 -1.74 1.21 16.97
CA GLY A 226 -1.59 -0.23 17.11
C GLY A 226 -2.84 -0.99 17.48
N HIS A 227 -4.00 -0.35 17.70
CA HIS A 227 -5.24 -1.06 17.95
C HIS A 227 -5.73 -1.74 16.67
N ALA A 228 -5.87 -3.05 16.71
CA ALA A 228 -6.42 -3.86 15.65
C ALA A 228 -7.47 -4.84 16.22
N LYS A 229 -8.38 -5.30 15.39
CA LYS A 229 -9.38 -6.30 15.73
C LYS A 229 -9.10 -7.58 14.95
N MET A 230 -9.02 -8.70 15.67
CA MET A 230 -8.96 -10.01 15.03
C MET A 230 -10.36 -10.47 14.67
N ILE A 231 -10.53 -10.81 13.40
CA ILE A 231 -11.79 -11.29 12.82
C ILE A 231 -11.50 -12.53 11.97
N GLN A 232 -12.53 -13.36 11.72
CA GLN A 232 -12.49 -14.51 10.81
C GLN A 232 -11.25 -15.41 11.01
N ILE A 233 -11.21 -16.10 12.15
CA ILE A 233 -10.18 -17.10 12.40
C ILE A 233 -10.60 -18.39 11.70
N HIS A 234 -9.76 -18.84 10.77
CA HIS A 234 -10.00 -20.08 10.01
C HIS A 234 -8.92 -21.08 10.33
N THR A 235 -9.35 -22.24 10.79
CA THR A 235 -8.49 -23.38 10.99
C THR A 235 -8.86 -24.45 9.98
N ASP A 236 -7.90 -25.12 9.39
CA ASP A 236 -7.93 -26.31 8.49
C ASP A 236 -9.18 -26.61 7.64
N LYS A 237 -10.34 -26.06 8.00
CA LYS A 237 -11.64 -26.40 7.41
C LYS A 237 -11.99 -25.64 6.14
N VAL A 238 -11.33 -24.55 5.84
CA VAL A 238 -11.72 -23.60 4.79
C VAL A 238 -11.10 -23.91 3.43
N HIS A 239 -9.95 -24.55 3.38
CA HIS A 239 -9.27 -24.90 2.13
C HIS A 239 -9.33 -26.40 1.89
N ARG A 240 -10.51 -26.92 1.45
CA ARG A 240 -10.68 -28.35 1.29
C ARG A 240 -11.15 -28.79 -0.06
N ASN A 241 -10.20 -29.42 -0.67
CA ASN A 241 -10.43 -30.75 -1.20
C ASN A 241 -9.71 -31.73 -0.26
N LYS A 242 -10.37 -32.85 0.11
CA LYS A 242 -9.82 -33.84 1.01
C LYS A 242 -8.39 -34.22 0.60
N GLY A 243 -7.38 -33.91 1.45
CA GLY A 243 -6.00 -34.34 1.27
C GLY A 243 -5.02 -33.27 0.77
N GLU A 244 -5.44 -32.05 0.48
CA GLU A 244 -4.52 -30.99 0.05
C GLU A 244 -3.96 -30.23 1.27
N GLU A 245 -2.63 -30.08 1.32
CA GLU A 245 -1.96 -29.20 2.26
C GLU A 245 -2.23 -27.74 1.87
N TRP A 246 -2.30 -26.86 2.88
CA TRP A 246 -2.47 -25.44 2.64
C TRP A 246 -1.27 -24.85 1.90
N SER A 247 -1.54 -24.02 0.90
CA SER A 247 -0.55 -23.21 0.22
C SER A 247 -1.08 -21.78 0.08
N GLU A 248 -0.18 -20.79 0.13
CA GLU A 248 -0.49 -19.40 -0.27
C GLU A 248 -0.76 -19.28 -1.77
N ILE A 249 -0.53 -20.36 -2.51
CA ILE A 249 -0.49 -20.42 -3.95
C ILE A 249 -1.68 -21.25 -4.43
N ASP A 250 -2.44 -20.71 -5.36
CA ASP A 250 -3.64 -21.38 -5.89
C ASP A 250 -3.32 -22.54 -6.84
N ILE A 251 -2.12 -22.54 -7.41
CA ILE A 251 -1.72 -23.59 -8.35
C ILE A 251 -1.31 -24.84 -7.57
N LYS A 252 -1.97 -25.95 -7.88
CA LYS A 252 -1.65 -27.25 -7.29
C LYS A 252 -0.18 -27.60 -7.50
N ILE A 253 0.41 -28.24 -6.50
CA ILE A 253 1.84 -28.55 -6.53
C ILE A 253 2.20 -29.49 -7.68
N GLU A 254 1.31 -30.41 -8.07
CA GLU A 254 1.49 -31.31 -9.21
C GLU A 254 1.68 -30.55 -10.54
N ASN A 255 1.10 -29.35 -10.65
CA ASN A 255 1.22 -28.49 -11.83
C ASN A 255 2.47 -27.60 -11.77
N ARG A 256 3.23 -27.65 -10.69
CA ARG A 256 4.44 -26.83 -10.45
C ARG A 256 5.74 -27.65 -10.55
N VAL A 257 5.65 -28.95 -10.50
CA VAL A 257 6.78 -29.90 -10.70
C VAL A 257 7.02 -30.17 -12.17
N ASN A 258 8.15 -30.79 -12.50
CA ASN A 258 8.55 -31.23 -13.85
C ASN A 258 8.57 -30.09 -14.91
N ARG A 259 8.91 -28.88 -14.49
CA ARG A 259 9.10 -27.75 -15.40
C ARG A 259 10.55 -27.68 -15.84
N GLN A 260 10.78 -27.10 -17.02
CA GLN A 260 12.13 -26.93 -17.55
C GLN A 260 13.00 -26.02 -16.64
N LYS A 261 12.36 -25.03 -15.99
CA LYS A 261 13.01 -24.09 -15.08
C LYS A 261 12.45 -24.23 -13.68
N LEU A 262 13.32 -24.11 -12.70
CA LEU A 262 12.98 -23.94 -11.30
C LEU A 262 13.02 -22.46 -10.96
N ILE A 263 11.86 -21.85 -10.73
CA ILE A 263 11.73 -20.44 -10.40
C ILE A 263 11.37 -20.31 -8.92
N ILE A 264 12.25 -19.71 -8.14
CA ILE A 264 12.06 -19.48 -6.70
C ILE A 264 11.84 -18.00 -6.46
N THR A 265 10.70 -17.65 -5.88
CA THR A 265 10.35 -16.27 -5.50
C THR A 265 10.36 -16.14 -3.99
N LEU A 266 11.03 -15.12 -3.46
CA LEU A 266 11.00 -14.80 -2.03
C LEU A 266 9.69 -14.07 -1.70
N LEU A 267 8.85 -14.67 -0.87
CA LEU A 267 7.59 -14.07 -0.40
C LEU A 267 7.77 -13.20 0.85
N SER A 268 8.96 -13.21 1.45
CA SER A 268 9.34 -12.32 2.55
C SER A 268 10.84 -12.02 2.48
N ASP A 269 11.27 -10.98 3.18
CA ASP A 269 12.70 -10.69 3.32
C ASP A 269 13.44 -11.90 3.85
N THR A 270 14.62 -12.18 3.31
CA THR A 270 15.37 -13.42 3.58
C THR A 270 16.79 -13.11 4.01
N ILE A 271 17.17 -13.59 5.20
CA ILE A 271 18.51 -13.46 5.77
C ILE A 271 19.24 -14.77 5.55
N VAL A 272 20.31 -14.73 4.78
CA VAL A 272 21.17 -15.91 4.54
C VAL A 272 22.62 -15.59 4.90
N ARG A 273 23.40 -16.64 5.14
CA ARG A 273 24.86 -16.52 5.38
C ARG A 273 25.63 -17.29 4.34
N ASN A 274 26.82 -16.79 4.06
CA ASN A 274 27.81 -17.50 3.26
C ASN A 274 28.54 -18.57 4.11
N ASP A 275 29.45 -19.31 3.49
CA ASP A 275 30.25 -20.37 4.14
C ASP A 275 31.11 -19.88 5.31
N TYR A 276 31.40 -18.59 5.35
CA TYR A 276 32.16 -17.95 6.45
C TYR A 276 31.25 -17.48 7.59
N GLY A 277 29.96 -17.75 7.53
CA GLY A 277 28.96 -17.32 8.51
C GLY A 277 28.60 -15.82 8.44
N GLN A 278 29.05 -15.09 7.44
CA GLN A 278 28.72 -13.68 7.25
C GLN A 278 27.37 -13.56 6.55
N VAL A 279 26.57 -12.57 6.96
CA VAL A 279 25.32 -12.23 6.27
C VAL A 279 25.64 -11.82 4.83
N SER A 280 24.93 -12.42 3.88
CA SER A 280 25.21 -12.28 2.46
C SER A 280 23.93 -11.99 1.67
N VAL A 281 24.06 -11.20 0.61
CA VAL A 281 23.02 -11.00 -0.41
C VAL A 281 23.46 -11.61 -1.75
N ASP A 282 24.54 -12.40 -1.74
CA ASP A 282 25.00 -13.12 -2.90
C ASP A 282 24.00 -14.22 -3.29
N PRO A 283 23.61 -14.31 -4.56
CA PRO A 283 22.75 -15.37 -5.08
C PRO A 283 23.23 -16.80 -4.78
N LEU A 284 24.54 -17.01 -4.69
CA LEU A 284 25.10 -18.31 -4.31
C LEU A 284 24.74 -18.71 -2.88
N SER A 285 24.61 -17.74 -1.98
CA SER A 285 24.19 -18.01 -0.59
C SER A 285 22.72 -18.47 -0.52
N ILE A 286 21.86 -18.06 -1.44
CA ILE A 286 20.48 -18.59 -1.57
C ILE A 286 20.50 -20.03 -2.07
N LYS A 287 21.31 -20.34 -3.10
CA LYS A 287 21.50 -21.70 -3.58
C LYS A 287 21.89 -22.62 -2.43
N GLN A 288 22.93 -22.27 -1.67
CA GLN A 288 23.38 -23.01 -0.51
C GLN A 288 22.31 -23.15 0.58
N ALA A 289 21.58 -22.08 0.89
CA ALA A 289 20.50 -22.15 1.88
C ALA A 289 19.38 -23.12 1.49
N ILE A 290 19.08 -23.25 0.19
CA ILE A 290 18.12 -24.21 -0.35
C ILE A 290 18.67 -25.63 -0.21
N GLU A 291 19.91 -25.87 -0.67
CA GLU A 291 20.57 -27.17 -0.61
C GLU A 291 20.69 -27.67 0.83
N ASN A 292 21.23 -26.84 1.73
CA ASN A 292 21.36 -27.18 3.15
C ASN A 292 20.00 -27.47 3.81
N LYS A 293 18.93 -26.76 3.43
CA LYS A 293 17.60 -26.99 3.98
C LYS A 293 17.03 -28.33 3.53
N LEU A 294 17.21 -28.72 2.27
CA LEU A 294 16.77 -29.99 1.74
C LEU A 294 17.60 -31.15 2.31
N GLU A 295 18.91 -30.98 2.43
CA GLU A 295 19.77 -31.97 3.06
C GLU A 295 19.41 -32.16 4.55
N GLU A 296 19.22 -31.09 5.30
CA GLU A 296 18.81 -31.13 6.72
C GLU A 296 17.54 -31.95 6.92
N LYS A 297 16.53 -31.72 6.07
CA LYS A 297 15.17 -32.26 6.26
C LYS A 297 14.94 -33.61 5.58
N LEU A 298 15.44 -33.79 4.37
CA LEU A 298 15.19 -34.99 3.56
C LEU A 298 16.36 -35.99 3.57
N LYS A 299 17.52 -35.57 4.13
CA LYS A 299 18.76 -36.38 4.10
C LYS A 299 19.23 -36.72 2.68
N LEU A 300 18.93 -35.83 1.72
CA LEU A 300 19.29 -35.97 0.32
C LEU A 300 20.29 -34.88 -0.04
N GLU A 301 21.46 -35.30 -0.56
CA GLU A 301 22.41 -34.38 -1.15
C GLU A 301 21.87 -33.86 -2.49
N ILE A 302 21.69 -32.56 -2.61
CA ILE A 302 21.19 -31.89 -3.79
C ILE A 302 22.20 -30.84 -4.20
N ASN A 303 22.60 -30.87 -5.45
CA ASN A 303 23.49 -29.86 -6.03
C ASN A 303 22.76 -29.14 -7.15
N LEU A 304 22.28 -27.93 -6.87
CA LEU A 304 21.64 -27.05 -7.85
C LEU A 304 22.74 -26.44 -8.74
N PRO A 305 22.45 -26.18 -10.02
CA PRO A 305 23.34 -25.36 -10.85
C PRO A 305 23.40 -23.92 -10.31
N GLN A 306 24.27 -23.10 -10.89
CA GLN A 306 24.22 -21.66 -10.64
C GLN A 306 22.92 -21.10 -11.22
N PRO A 307 22.34 -20.03 -10.62
CA PRO A 307 21.15 -19.39 -11.16
C PRO A 307 21.40 -18.87 -12.59
N ALA A 308 20.54 -19.26 -13.52
CA ALA A 308 20.59 -18.83 -14.92
C ALA A 308 20.13 -17.35 -15.06
N SER A 309 19.20 -16.91 -14.21
CA SER A 309 18.73 -15.52 -14.16
C SER A 309 18.41 -15.11 -12.72
N ILE A 310 18.63 -13.83 -12.40
CA ILE A 310 18.54 -13.30 -11.05
C ILE A 310 17.89 -11.92 -11.09
N PHE A 311 16.82 -11.75 -10.30
CA PHE A 311 16.11 -10.47 -10.12
C PHE A 311 16.04 -10.18 -8.64
N ILE A 312 16.96 -9.39 -8.10
CA ILE A 312 17.13 -9.19 -6.67
C ILE A 312 17.08 -7.71 -6.27
N SER A 313 16.76 -7.50 -5.03
CA SER A 313 16.95 -6.26 -4.29
C SER A 313 17.35 -6.60 -2.87
N SER A 314 17.98 -5.68 -2.16
CA SER A 314 18.34 -5.85 -0.77
C SER A 314 17.70 -4.77 0.11
N THR A 315 17.50 -5.10 1.37
CA THR A 315 16.98 -4.20 2.40
C THR A 315 17.72 -4.43 3.70
N VAL A 316 17.69 -3.45 4.59
CA VAL A 316 18.22 -3.61 5.95
C VAL A 316 17.06 -3.98 6.87
N VAL A 317 17.23 -5.06 7.61
CA VAL A 317 16.26 -5.56 8.58
C VAL A 317 16.86 -5.62 9.97
N GLY A 318 16.03 -5.52 10.98
CA GLY A 318 16.42 -5.57 12.38
C GLY A 318 15.21 -5.90 13.26
N GLY A 319 14.98 -5.13 14.29
CA GLY A 319 13.87 -5.26 15.20
C GLY A 319 14.22 -4.69 16.57
N PHE A 320 13.28 -4.87 17.51
CA PHE A 320 13.46 -4.43 18.88
C PHE A 320 13.00 -5.53 19.84
N ASN A 321 13.89 -5.92 20.75
CA ASN A 321 13.53 -6.88 21.80
C ASN A 321 13.02 -6.09 23.03
N ARG A 322 11.71 -6.09 23.24
CA ARG A 322 11.09 -5.37 24.35
C ARG A 322 11.55 -5.85 25.71
N LYS A 323 11.86 -7.14 25.87
CA LYS A 323 12.31 -7.69 27.15
C LYS A 323 13.72 -7.20 27.51
N TRP A 324 14.59 -7.16 26.56
CA TRP A 324 15.94 -6.63 26.76
C TRP A 324 15.99 -5.10 26.74
N GLY A 325 14.97 -4.44 26.15
CA GLY A 325 14.97 -2.99 25.94
C GLY A 325 16.02 -2.55 24.91
N LEU A 326 16.43 -3.44 24.00
CA LEU A 326 17.53 -3.23 23.05
C LEU A 326 17.07 -3.52 21.62
N PRO A 327 17.62 -2.78 20.64
CA PRO A 327 17.46 -3.13 19.23
C PRO A 327 18.16 -4.47 18.93
N LEU A 328 17.59 -5.24 18.02
CA LEU A 328 18.26 -6.39 17.43
C LEU A 328 19.32 -5.91 16.43
N PRO A 329 20.36 -6.71 16.16
CA PRO A 329 21.36 -6.38 15.15
C PRO A 329 20.70 -6.07 13.81
N GLN A 330 21.15 -4.98 13.18
CA GLN A 330 20.77 -4.65 11.83
C GLN A 330 21.59 -5.50 10.85
N VAL A 331 20.90 -6.17 9.96
CA VAL A 331 21.54 -7.05 8.97
C VAL A 331 20.91 -6.79 7.59
N THR A 332 21.70 -6.97 6.54
CA THR A 332 21.23 -6.92 5.18
C THR A 332 20.46 -8.21 4.86
N ALA A 333 19.30 -8.07 4.21
CA ALA A 333 18.49 -9.19 3.75
C ALA A 333 18.17 -9.04 2.27
N LEU A 334 17.94 -10.14 1.58
CA LEU A 334 17.32 -10.12 0.27
C LEU A 334 15.85 -9.75 0.42
N SER A 335 15.39 -8.77 -0.38
CA SER A 335 14.03 -8.25 -0.28
C SER A 335 13.00 -9.25 -0.78
N ALA A 336 11.81 -9.21 -0.18
CA ALA A 336 10.62 -9.86 -0.72
C ALA A 336 10.41 -9.49 -2.20
N GLY A 337 9.91 -10.45 -2.99
CA GLY A 337 9.77 -10.33 -4.44
C GLY A 337 11.03 -10.73 -5.22
N SER A 338 12.19 -10.95 -4.60
CA SER A 338 13.40 -11.43 -5.31
C SER A 338 13.15 -12.79 -5.96
N VAL A 339 13.64 -12.97 -7.20
CA VAL A 339 13.42 -14.16 -8.02
C VAL A 339 14.74 -14.75 -8.49
N PHE A 340 14.86 -16.07 -8.36
CA PHE A 340 16.01 -16.87 -8.80
C PHE A 340 15.53 -17.95 -9.76
N VAL A 341 16.17 -18.07 -10.91
CA VAL A 341 15.85 -19.05 -11.94
C VAL A 341 17.01 -20.03 -12.06
N PHE A 342 16.71 -21.32 -11.93
CA PHE A 342 17.70 -22.40 -12.08
C PHE A 342 17.28 -23.36 -13.19
N ASP A 343 18.22 -23.88 -13.93
CA ASP A 343 18.03 -24.97 -14.88
C ASP A 343 18.03 -26.31 -14.13
N ALA A 344 17.00 -26.50 -13.31
CA ALA A 344 16.85 -27.66 -12.43
C ALA A 344 15.38 -27.99 -12.22
N GLN A 345 15.11 -29.13 -11.59
CA GLN A 345 13.77 -29.56 -11.21
C GLN A 345 13.78 -30.03 -9.75
N LEU A 346 12.67 -29.82 -9.08
CA LEU A 346 12.45 -30.33 -7.72
C LEU A 346 11.22 -31.24 -7.70
N THR A 347 11.27 -32.26 -6.85
CA THR A 347 10.13 -33.13 -6.59
C THR A 347 9.06 -32.43 -5.75
N THR A 348 7.85 -32.98 -5.72
CA THR A 348 6.75 -32.50 -4.87
C THR A 348 7.17 -32.37 -3.40
N GLU A 349 7.86 -33.41 -2.86
CA GLU A 349 8.30 -33.42 -1.47
C GLU A 349 9.34 -32.33 -1.17
N GLN A 350 10.25 -32.08 -2.10
CA GLN A 350 11.25 -31.03 -1.98
C GLN A 350 10.61 -29.64 -1.98
N ILE A 351 9.66 -29.38 -2.89
CA ILE A 351 8.92 -28.13 -2.94
C ILE A 351 8.13 -27.91 -1.65
N GLN A 352 7.37 -28.92 -1.20
CA GLN A 352 6.62 -28.86 0.06
C GLN A 352 7.54 -28.60 1.26
N THR A 353 8.69 -29.24 1.30
CA THR A 353 9.67 -29.05 2.37
C THR A 353 10.17 -27.61 2.41
N LEU A 354 10.55 -27.06 1.26
CA LEU A 354 11.04 -25.67 1.17
C LEU A 354 9.95 -24.66 1.53
N GLU A 355 8.77 -24.80 0.97
CA GLU A 355 7.64 -23.89 1.25
C GLU A 355 7.16 -24.01 2.69
N ASN A 356 7.15 -25.21 3.26
CA ASN A 356 6.74 -25.42 4.64
C ASN A 356 7.80 -24.95 5.64
N GLN A 357 9.08 -25.10 5.35
CA GLN A 357 10.14 -24.79 6.30
C GLN A 357 10.68 -23.36 6.15
N GLY A 358 10.65 -22.80 4.93
CA GLY A 358 11.36 -21.58 4.59
C GLY A 358 12.88 -21.79 4.55
N ILE A 359 13.61 -20.74 4.20
CA ILE A 359 15.08 -20.75 4.10
C ILE A 359 15.70 -19.61 4.92
N GLY A 360 16.96 -19.78 5.30
CA GLY A 360 17.72 -18.77 6.04
C GLY A 360 17.32 -18.65 7.52
N GLU A 361 17.52 -17.45 8.07
CA GLU A 361 17.38 -17.16 9.50
C GLU A 361 16.03 -16.51 9.84
N ARG A 362 15.65 -16.54 11.13
CA ARG A 362 14.47 -15.90 11.69
C ARG A 362 13.13 -16.30 11.03
N CYS A 363 13.04 -17.53 10.50
CA CYS A 363 11.81 -18.04 9.90
C CYS A 363 10.60 -17.98 10.87
N ILE A 364 10.85 -18.06 12.18
CA ILE A 364 9.83 -17.89 13.21
C ILE A 364 9.15 -16.50 13.16
N ASP A 365 9.89 -15.49 12.73
CA ASP A 365 9.44 -14.09 12.62
C ASP A 365 8.84 -13.76 11.24
N GLY A 366 8.68 -14.76 10.36
CA GLY A 366 8.12 -14.60 9.03
C GLY A 366 9.15 -14.30 7.93
N PHE A 367 10.45 -14.35 8.23
CA PHE A 367 11.52 -14.24 7.23
C PHE A 367 11.67 -15.56 6.44
N GLY A 368 12.28 -15.47 5.27
CA GLY A 368 12.66 -16.64 4.49
C GLY A 368 11.52 -17.45 3.88
N ARG A 369 10.32 -16.86 3.77
CA ARG A 369 9.19 -17.48 3.08
C ARG A 369 9.41 -17.48 1.58
N ILE A 370 9.25 -18.62 0.93
CA ILE A 370 9.47 -18.77 -0.51
C ILE A 370 8.29 -19.45 -1.19
N ALA A 371 8.21 -19.27 -2.51
CA ALA A 371 7.30 -19.97 -3.40
C ALA A 371 8.06 -20.51 -4.61
N VAL A 372 7.73 -21.72 -5.00
CA VAL A 372 8.37 -22.43 -6.13
C VAL A 372 7.38 -22.52 -7.29
N ASN A 373 7.76 -22.04 -8.47
CA ASN A 373 6.98 -22.11 -9.72
C ASN A 373 5.52 -21.66 -9.56
N TRP A 374 5.27 -20.66 -8.72
CA TRP A 374 3.93 -20.30 -8.25
C TRP A 374 3.07 -19.53 -9.26
N LEU A 375 3.68 -18.99 -10.31
CA LEU A 375 2.98 -18.25 -11.37
C LEU A 375 2.53 -19.11 -12.53
N GLY A 376 2.73 -20.40 -12.46
CA GLY A 376 2.35 -21.28 -13.56
C GLY A 376 3.24 -21.13 -14.80
N ASN A 377 2.67 -21.30 -15.98
CA ASN A 377 3.33 -21.14 -17.28
C ASN A 377 2.99 -19.78 -17.93
N TYR A 378 2.45 -18.85 -17.17
CA TYR A 378 2.10 -17.54 -17.72
C TYR A 378 3.36 -16.70 -17.87
N GLU A 379 3.60 -16.21 -19.07
CA GLU A 379 4.67 -15.27 -19.41
C GLU A 379 4.17 -13.82 -19.29
N ASN A 380 2.86 -13.63 -19.50
CA ASN A 380 2.20 -12.33 -19.49
C ASN A 380 0.97 -12.36 -18.59
N PHE A 381 0.74 -11.25 -17.89
CA PHE A 381 -0.44 -11.06 -17.05
C PHE A 381 -1.15 -9.77 -17.45
N ASN A 382 -2.48 -9.83 -17.54
CA ASN A 382 -3.31 -8.67 -17.78
C ASN A 382 -3.62 -7.96 -16.47
N ILE A 383 -3.39 -6.64 -16.42
CA ILE A 383 -3.72 -5.84 -15.24
C ILE A 383 -5.24 -5.69 -15.14
N SER A 384 -5.81 -6.21 -14.07
CA SER A 384 -7.21 -5.97 -13.69
C SER A 384 -7.26 -4.84 -12.68
N LEU A 385 -8.05 -3.81 -12.98
CA LEU A 385 -8.30 -2.74 -12.01
C LEU A 385 -9.19 -3.27 -10.88
N LEU A 386 -8.86 -2.89 -9.64
CA LEU A 386 -9.78 -3.05 -8.52
C LEU A 386 -11.08 -2.34 -8.88
N LYS A 387 -12.20 -3.06 -8.86
CA LYS A 387 -13.52 -2.41 -8.83
C LYS A 387 -13.63 -1.72 -7.48
N THR A 388 -13.47 -0.39 -7.47
CA THR A 388 -13.49 0.44 -6.26
C THR A 388 -14.88 0.55 -5.61
N ASP A 389 -15.85 -0.23 -6.07
CA ASP A 389 -17.25 -0.14 -5.66
C ASP A 389 -17.59 -1.00 -4.43
N PHE A 390 -16.60 -1.41 -3.63
CA PHE A 390 -16.92 -2.05 -2.35
C PHE A 390 -17.08 -1.00 -1.25
N TYR A 391 -18.20 -0.29 -1.32
CA TYR A 391 -18.73 0.37 -0.12
C TYR A 391 -19.59 -0.66 0.60
N PRO A 392 -19.31 -1.01 1.86
CA PRO A 392 -20.26 -1.80 2.64
C PRO A 392 -21.60 -1.08 2.61
N ASP A 393 -22.68 -1.82 2.40
CA ASP A 393 -24.06 -1.30 2.60
C ASP A 393 -24.19 -0.92 4.10
N ILE A 394 -23.76 0.30 4.40
CA ILE A 394 -23.98 0.88 5.71
C ILE A 394 -25.41 1.38 5.68
N ASN A 395 -26.32 0.67 6.33
CA ASN A 395 -27.64 1.19 6.66
C ASN A 395 -27.46 2.34 7.65
N LEU A 396 -27.37 3.55 7.10
CA LEU A 396 -27.27 4.76 7.90
C LEU A 396 -28.63 5.02 8.56
N GLU A 397 -28.64 5.20 9.88
CA GLU A 397 -29.84 5.66 10.58
C GLU A 397 -30.28 7.02 10.01
N GLU A 398 -31.59 7.23 9.85
CA GLU A 398 -32.19 8.42 9.22
C GLU A 398 -31.64 9.74 9.79
N GLN A 399 -31.42 9.79 11.11
CA GLN A 399 -30.89 10.97 11.81
C GLN A 399 -29.50 11.42 11.35
N TYR A 400 -28.71 10.54 10.69
CA TYR A 400 -27.36 10.87 10.22
C TYR A 400 -27.28 11.13 8.71
N LYS A 401 -28.38 10.99 7.97
CA LYS A 401 -28.39 11.20 6.51
C LYS A 401 -28.00 12.61 6.13
N ASP A 402 -28.58 13.62 6.80
CA ASP A 402 -28.27 15.03 6.53
C ASP A 402 -26.77 15.33 6.73
N LEU A 403 -26.17 14.75 7.76
CA LEU A 403 -24.73 14.89 8.01
C LEU A 403 -23.90 14.23 6.90
N ALA A 404 -24.28 13.03 6.49
CA ALA A 404 -23.61 12.32 5.40
C ALA A 404 -23.73 13.08 4.07
N GLU A 405 -24.88 13.69 3.79
CA GLU A 405 -25.11 14.55 2.63
C GLU A 405 -24.19 15.77 2.62
N GLN A 406 -24.08 16.47 3.75
CA GLN A 406 -23.19 17.62 3.89
C GLN A 406 -21.71 17.23 3.72
N ILE A 407 -21.31 16.10 4.29
CA ILE A 407 -19.95 15.57 4.13
C ILE A 407 -19.67 15.20 2.66
N ALA A 408 -20.62 14.50 2.01
CA ALA A 408 -20.48 14.13 0.60
C ALA A 408 -20.38 15.35 -0.32
N GLU A 409 -21.18 16.38 -0.07
CA GLU A 409 -21.11 17.65 -0.81
C GLU A 409 -19.79 18.37 -0.60
N ASN A 410 -19.30 18.45 0.63
CA ASN A 410 -18.01 19.09 0.93
C ASN A 410 -16.83 18.35 0.24
N ILE A 411 -16.85 17.02 0.24
CA ILE A 411 -15.83 16.21 -0.45
C ILE A 411 -15.93 16.44 -1.98
N LEU A 412 -17.14 16.48 -2.53
CA LEU A 412 -17.35 16.74 -3.95
C LEU A 412 -16.82 18.14 -4.34
N ARG A 413 -17.13 19.17 -3.55
CA ARG A 413 -16.60 20.51 -3.75
C ARG A 413 -15.07 20.54 -3.70
N GLN A 414 -14.45 19.85 -2.76
CA GLN A 414 -12.99 19.75 -2.67
C GLN A 414 -12.37 19.09 -3.92
N ARG A 415 -12.97 18.02 -4.43
CA ARG A 415 -12.54 17.38 -5.68
C ARG A 415 -12.68 18.31 -6.87
N LEU A 416 -13.80 19.02 -6.97
CA LEU A 416 -14.03 19.99 -8.03
C LEU A 416 -13.02 21.14 -8.00
N GLU A 417 -12.59 21.62 -6.82
CA GLU A 417 -11.51 22.60 -6.69
C GLU A 417 -10.19 22.05 -7.25
N GLN A 418 -9.85 20.81 -6.92
CA GLN A 418 -8.63 20.17 -7.44
C GLN A 418 -8.69 20.02 -8.97
N CYS A 419 -9.83 19.57 -9.50
CA CYS A 419 -10.06 19.47 -10.94
C CYS A 419 -9.95 20.83 -11.63
N LEU A 420 -10.55 21.87 -11.03
CA LEU A 420 -10.49 23.24 -11.55
C LEU A 420 -9.04 23.73 -11.64
N VAL A 421 -8.25 23.58 -10.58
CA VAL A 421 -6.83 23.99 -10.57
C VAL A 421 -6.05 23.23 -11.64
N LYS A 422 -6.24 21.93 -11.77
CA LYS A 422 -5.58 21.08 -12.77
C LYS A 422 -5.93 21.52 -14.19
N GLN A 423 -7.22 21.74 -14.47
CA GLN A 423 -7.70 22.18 -15.79
C GLN A 423 -7.21 23.58 -16.15
N VAL A 424 -7.29 24.54 -15.22
CA VAL A 424 -6.77 25.90 -15.44
C VAL A 424 -5.27 25.89 -15.71
N SER A 425 -4.51 25.03 -15.03
CA SER A 425 -3.06 24.94 -15.23
C SER A 425 -2.68 24.47 -16.65
N SER A 426 -3.49 23.60 -17.25
CA SER A 426 -3.26 23.06 -18.60
C SER A 426 -3.61 24.04 -19.72
N ILE A 427 -4.44 25.07 -19.46
CA ILE A 427 -4.87 26.03 -20.49
C ILE A 427 -3.81 27.08 -20.71
N LYS A 428 -3.48 27.31 -21.99
CA LYS A 428 -2.65 28.40 -22.48
C LYS A 428 -3.46 29.25 -23.45
N LEU A 429 -3.35 30.57 -23.33
CA LEU A 429 -3.94 31.55 -24.26
C LEU A 429 -2.84 32.28 -25.03
N THR A 430 -3.12 32.61 -26.30
CA THR A 430 -2.28 33.54 -27.04
C THR A 430 -2.51 34.98 -26.56
N GLU A 431 -1.52 35.87 -26.73
CA GLU A 431 -1.52 37.25 -26.14
C GLU A 431 -2.41 38.26 -26.86
N ASN A 432 -3.37 37.88 -27.69
CA ASN A 432 -4.15 38.76 -28.53
C ASN A 432 -5.28 39.56 -27.82
N ILE A 433 -5.70 39.13 -26.62
CA ILE A 433 -6.76 39.80 -25.86
C ILE A 433 -6.17 40.77 -24.83
N THR A 434 -6.76 41.95 -24.68
CA THR A 434 -6.28 42.98 -23.71
C THR A 434 -6.72 42.68 -22.29
N ASN A 435 -5.94 43.16 -21.27
CA ASN A 435 -6.30 43.05 -19.86
C ASN A 435 -7.65 43.70 -19.54
N SER A 436 -8.04 44.74 -20.26
CA SER A 436 -9.35 45.42 -20.13
C SER A 436 -10.49 44.44 -20.48
N GLN A 437 -10.37 43.70 -21.59
CA GLN A 437 -11.39 42.73 -22.00
C GLN A 437 -11.46 41.53 -21.03
N LEU A 438 -10.31 41.04 -20.56
CA LEU A 438 -10.27 39.98 -19.53
C LEU A 438 -10.91 40.44 -18.21
N SER A 439 -10.65 41.71 -17.78
CA SER A 439 -11.29 42.27 -16.59
C SER A 439 -12.80 42.40 -16.75
N ARG A 440 -13.26 42.79 -17.94
CA ARG A 440 -14.70 42.86 -18.25
C ARG A 440 -15.34 41.47 -18.19
N LEU A 441 -14.69 40.45 -18.72
CA LEU A 441 -15.15 39.07 -18.61
C LEU A 441 -15.23 38.64 -17.14
N GLU A 442 -14.21 38.90 -16.32
CA GLU A 442 -14.23 38.59 -14.89
C GLU A 442 -15.41 39.23 -14.15
N ILE A 443 -15.72 40.50 -14.44
CA ILE A 443 -16.85 41.22 -13.82
C ILE A 443 -18.17 40.54 -14.17
N VAL A 444 -18.36 40.23 -15.46
CA VAL A 444 -19.61 39.65 -15.95
C VAL A 444 -19.78 38.19 -15.44
N VAL A 445 -18.69 37.43 -15.40
CA VAL A 445 -18.72 36.08 -14.79
C VAL A 445 -19.06 36.17 -13.30
N ARG A 446 -18.55 37.16 -12.57
CA ARG A 446 -18.93 37.40 -11.17
C ARG A 446 -20.40 37.73 -11.00
N GLN A 447 -20.98 38.50 -11.93
CA GLN A 447 -22.45 38.74 -11.95
C GLN A 447 -23.20 37.41 -12.15
N GLY A 448 -22.75 36.59 -13.10
CA GLY A 448 -23.31 35.25 -13.32
C GLY A 448 -23.26 34.34 -12.09
N LEU A 449 -22.15 34.41 -11.33
CA LEU A 449 -22.00 33.68 -10.06
C LEU A 449 -23.01 34.17 -9.01
N ASN A 450 -23.23 35.48 -8.90
CA ASN A 450 -24.17 36.05 -7.93
C ASN A 450 -25.63 35.73 -8.28
N THR A 451 -25.94 35.56 -9.55
CA THR A 451 -27.31 35.30 -10.05
C THR A 451 -27.53 33.82 -10.39
N SER A 452 -26.53 32.97 -10.19
CA SER A 452 -26.53 31.53 -10.52
C SER A 452 -27.01 31.23 -11.96
N THR A 453 -26.58 32.08 -12.93
CA THR A 453 -26.96 31.95 -14.33
C THR A 453 -25.84 32.29 -15.30
N TYR A 454 -25.86 31.69 -16.50
CA TYR A 454 -24.94 32.03 -17.59
C TYR A 454 -25.30 33.30 -18.38
N LEU A 455 -26.54 33.82 -18.21
CA LEU A 455 -27.06 34.96 -19.01
C LEU A 455 -26.10 36.14 -19.13
N PRO A 456 -25.50 36.65 -18.05
CA PRO A 456 -24.59 37.81 -18.19
C PRO A 456 -23.40 37.54 -19.12
N VAL A 457 -22.86 36.30 -19.11
CA VAL A 457 -21.74 35.92 -19.98
C VAL A 457 -22.19 35.79 -21.43
N ILE A 458 -23.35 35.21 -21.67
CA ILE A 458 -23.96 35.09 -23.00
C ILE A 458 -24.24 36.49 -23.57
N GLU A 459 -24.83 37.39 -22.79
CA GLU A 459 -25.08 38.77 -23.19
C GLU A 459 -23.80 39.52 -23.52
N LEU A 460 -22.72 39.34 -22.72
CA LEU A 460 -21.42 39.91 -23.04
C LEU A 460 -20.95 39.48 -24.41
N LEU A 461 -20.97 38.17 -24.71
CA LEU A 461 -20.49 37.62 -25.97
C LEU A 461 -21.31 38.10 -27.16
N ASN A 462 -22.65 38.24 -26.98
CA ASN A 462 -23.54 38.71 -28.03
C ASN A 462 -23.34 40.22 -28.32
N ASN A 463 -23.04 41.04 -27.31
CA ASN A 463 -22.92 42.48 -27.39
C ASN A 463 -21.46 42.98 -27.48
N LEU A 464 -20.50 42.16 -27.88
CA LEU A 464 -19.13 42.57 -28.14
C LEU A 464 -19.07 43.53 -29.31
N THR A 465 -18.34 44.63 -29.14
CA THR A 465 -17.99 45.56 -30.24
C THR A 465 -17.09 44.85 -31.27
N SER A 466 -17.07 45.30 -32.52
CA SER A 466 -16.28 44.68 -33.59
C SER A 466 -14.81 44.44 -33.19
N LYS A 467 -14.18 45.46 -32.59
CA LYS A 467 -12.77 45.37 -32.10
C LYS A 467 -12.61 44.38 -30.94
N ALA A 468 -13.53 44.34 -30.01
CA ALA A 468 -13.49 43.40 -28.90
C ALA A 468 -13.70 41.95 -29.40
N ARG A 469 -14.67 41.76 -30.30
CA ARG A 469 -14.95 40.43 -30.89
C ARG A 469 -13.75 39.91 -31.67
N GLU A 470 -13.04 40.75 -32.39
CA GLU A 470 -11.80 40.40 -33.08
C GLU A 470 -10.72 39.90 -32.09
N GLN A 471 -10.56 40.58 -30.92
CA GLN A 471 -9.65 40.10 -29.88
C GLN A 471 -10.04 38.73 -29.34
N TYR A 472 -11.31 38.47 -29.05
CA TYR A 472 -11.79 37.15 -28.57
C TYR A 472 -11.60 36.07 -29.63
N ARG A 473 -11.79 36.36 -30.93
CA ARG A 473 -11.61 35.39 -32.04
C ARG A 473 -10.15 35.11 -32.35
N ASN A 474 -9.29 36.13 -32.28
CA ASN A 474 -7.87 35.96 -32.55
C ASN A 474 -7.08 35.39 -31.36
N THR A 475 -7.69 35.35 -30.16
CA THR A 475 -7.09 34.70 -29.00
C THR A 475 -7.40 33.21 -29.06
N ILE A 476 -6.35 32.41 -29.30
CA ILE A 476 -6.47 30.94 -29.40
C ILE A 476 -6.25 30.33 -28.02
N VAL A 477 -7.14 29.40 -27.65
CA VAL A 477 -7.06 28.56 -26.46
C VAL A 477 -6.50 27.21 -26.88
N SER A 478 -5.80 26.52 -26.01
CA SER A 478 -5.23 25.18 -26.27
C SER A 478 -6.12 24.33 -27.19
N GLY A 479 -5.64 23.95 -28.37
CA GLY A 479 -6.35 23.10 -29.33
C GLY A 479 -7.01 23.81 -30.52
N ASN A 480 -6.52 24.97 -30.97
CA ASN A 480 -6.93 25.70 -32.19
C ASN A 480 -8.35 26.32 -32.21
N LYS A 481 -9.04 26.44 -31.07
CA LYS A 481 -10.32 27.16 -30.98
C LYS A 481 -10.13 28.55 -30.44
N SER A 482 -10.95 29.51 -30.92
CA SER A 482 -10.96 30.87 -30.40
C SER A 482 -11.49 30.90 -28.95
N LEU A 483 -11.12 31.96 -28.20
CA LEU A 483 -11.62 32.17 -26.83
C LEU A 483 -13.17 32.33 -26.83
N GLU A 484 -13.73 33.01 -27.85
CA GLU A 484 -15.18 33.13 -28.01
C GLU A 484 -15.86 31.79 -28.11
N ASP A 485 -15.34 30.90 -28.99
CA ASP A 485 -15.91 29.57 -29.19
C ASP A 485 -15.72 28.66 -27.97
N LYS A 486 -14.57 28.74 -27.31
CA LYS A 486 -14.29 27.96 -26.11
C LYS A 486 -15.20 28.35 -24.94
N ILE A 487 -15.47 29.62 -24.73
CA ILE A 487 -16.42 30.06 -23.68
C ILE A 487 -17.80 29.54 -24.02
N LYS A 488 -18.26 29.60 -25.28
CA LYS A 488 -19.54 29.00 -25.70
C LYS A 488 -19.58 27.51 -25.44
N ASP A 489 -18.54 26.77 -25.84
CA ASP A 489 -18.42 25.33 -25.59
C ASP A 489 -18.54 25.00 -24.09
N TRP A 490 -17.88 25.78 -23.19
CA TRP A 490 -17.94 25.57 -21.74
C TRP A 490 -19.31 25.87 -21.14
N LEU A 491 -20.07 26.83 -21.71
CA LEU A 491 -21.41 27.13 -21.26
C LEU A 491 -22.45 26.12 -21.76
N GLU A 492 -22.24 25.57 -22.99
CA GLU A 492 -23.09 24.54 -23.57
C GLU A 492 -22.86 23.15 -22.95
N LYS A 493 -21.61 22.89 -22.55
CA LYS A 493 -21.16 21.64 -21.93
C LYS A 493 -20.49 21.94 -20.62
N PRO A 494 -21.25 22.19 -19.56
CA PRO A 494 -20.71 22.57 -18.26
C PRO A 494 -19.90 21.45 -17.59
N ILE A 495 -19.20 21.80 -16.53
CA ILE A 495 -18.48 20.81 -15.71
C ILE A 495 -19.48 19.75 -15.21
N GLY A 496 -19.16 18.48 -15.39
CA GLY A 496 -20.11 17.37 -15.19
C GLY A 496 -20.34 16.60 -16.50
N ASP A 497 -20.16 17.22 -17.65
CA ASP A 497 -20.03 16.50 -18.92
C ASP A 497 -18.62 15.94 -19.04
N SER A 498 -18.42 14.71 -18.58
CA SER A 498 -17.13 14.02 -18.52
C SER A 498 -16.39 13.92 -19.86
N LYS A 499 -17.13 13.94 -20.97
CA LYS A 499 -16.54 13.86 -22.32
C LYS A 499 -15.87 15.17 -22.73
N SER A 500 -16.40 16.30 -22.27
CA SER A 500 -15.91 17.61 -22.69
C SER A 500 -14.78 18.14 -21.81
N TRP A 501 -14.70 17.71 -20.56
CA TRP A 501 -13.78 18.24 -19.57
C TRP A 501 -12.57 17.35 -19.28
N LEU A 502 -12.46 16.16 -19.89
CA LEU A 502 -11.38 15.19 -19.64
C LEU A 502 -11.18 14.87 -18.15
N ILE A 503 -12.27 14.87 -17.39
CA ILE A 503 -12.29 14.54 -15.97
C ILE A 503 -12.74 13.07 -15.87
N ASN A 504 -12.07 12.30 -15.03
CA ASN A 504 -12.48 10.94 -14.75
C ASN A 504 -13.88 10.97 -14.08
N PRO A 505 -14.90 10.27 -14.61
CA PRO A 505 -16.25 10.23 -14.03
C PRO A 505 -16.27 9.87 -12.54
N HIS A 506 -15.32 9.06 -12.08
CA HIS A 506 -15.19 8.71 -10.65
C HIS A 506 -14.82 9.91 -9.75
N GLU A 507 -14.17 10.94 -10.30
CA GLU A 507 -13.83 12.16 -9.55
C GLU A 507 -15.07 13.05 -9.32
N LEU A 508 -16.11 12.88 -10.14
CA LEU A 508 -17.35 13.63 -10.11
C LEU A 508 -18.45 13.00 -9.23
N LYS A 509 -18.15 11.85 -8.61
CA LYS A 509 -19.08 11.09 -7.76
C LYS A 509 -18.45 10.82 -6.40
N VAL A 510 -19.21 11.04 -5.34
CA VAL A 510 -18.83 10.79 -3.94
C VAL A 510 -19.90 9.93 -3.27
N ASN A 511 -19.47 8.93 -2.53
CA ASN A 511 -20.33 8.11 -1.69
C ASN A 511 -19.85 8.22 -0.23
N VAL A 512 -20.74 8.62 0.66
CA VAL A 512 -20.49 8.67 2.10
C VAL A 512 -21.57 7.87 2.80
N ALA A 513 -21.19 6.73 3.35
CA ALA A 513 -22.09 5.83 4.09
C ALA A 513 -23.39 5.48 3.32
N GLY A 514 -23.31 5.24 2.00
CA GLY A 514 -24.47 4.93 1.14
C GLY A 514 -25.16 6.17 0.54
N VAL A 515 -24.85 7.38 1.01
CA VAL A 515 -25.35 8.63 0.42
C VAL A 515 -24.46 9.03 -0.74
N ILE A 516 -25.02 9.01 -1.94
CA ILE A 516 -24.30 9.33 -3.18
C ILE A 516 -24.58 10.79 -3.56
N ARG A 517 -23.52 11.54 -3.84
CA ARG A 517 -23.57 12.87 -4.46
C ARG A 517 -22.74 12.86 -5.74
N GLU A 518 -23.33 13.33 -6.80
CA GLU A 518 -22.74 13.40 -8.13
C GLU A 518 -23.05 14.77 -8.73
N ILE A 519 -22.13 15.30 -9.53
CA ILE A 519 -22.38 16.55 -10.23
C ILE A 519 -23.17 16.27 -11.50
N GLU A 520 -24.38 16.84 -11.56
CA GLU A 520 -25.19 16.82 -12.78
C GLU A 520 -24.89 18.06 -13.62
N PRO A 521 -24.80 17.94 -14.96
CA PRO A 521 -24.44 19.06 -15.84
C PRO A 521 -25.35 20.30 -15.68
N ASP A 522 -26.63 20.10 -15.38
CA ASP A 522 -27.62 21.17 -15.22
C ASP A 522 -27.76 21.68 -13.77
N SER A 523 -26.95 21.17 -12.84
CA SER A 523 -27.01 21.56 -11.43
C SER A 523 -26.44 22.97 -11.19
N ASP A 524 -26.88 23.58 -10.07
CA ASP A 524 -26.31 24.87 -9.63
C ASP A 524 -24.80 24.76 -9.37
N LEU A 525 -24.36 23.61 -8.87
CA LEU A 525 -22.96 23.34 -8.63
C LEU A 525 -22.15 23.31 -9.94
N ALA A 526 -22.69 22.66 -10.98
CA ALA A 526 -22.06 22.65 -12.31
C ALA A 526 -21.96 24.06 -12.90
N ARG A 527 -23.02 24.88 -12.76
CA ARG A 527 -23.00 26.29 -13.17
C ARG A 527 -21.96 27.11 -12.41
N GLU A 528 -21.94 26.97 -11.09
CA GLU A 528 -20.96 27.64 -10.23
C GLU A 528 -19.53 27.34 -10.70
N TYR A 529 -19.17 26.06 -10.80
CA TYR A 529 -17.79 25.67 -11.12
C TYR A 529 -17.40 25.98 -12.58
N THR A 530 -18.34 25.93 -13.53
CA THR A 530 -18.08 26.38 -14.91
C THR A 530 -17.78 27.87 -14.97
N LEU A 531 -18.54 28.70 -14.28
CA LEU A 531 -18.27 30.13 -14.20
C LEU A 531 -16.94 30.42 -13.46
N ARG A 532 -16.67 29.74 -12.36
CA ARG A 532 -15.40 29.87 -11.63
C ARG A 532 -14.19 29.48 -12.49
N PHE A 533 -14.34 28.47 -13.33
CA PHE A 533 -13.33 28.07 -14.29
C PHE A 533 -13.06 29.17 -15.33
N ILE A 534 -14.08 29.72 -15.97
CA ILE A 534 -13.94 30.84 -16.92
C ILE A 534 -13.23 32.02 -16.25
N MET A 535 -13.62 32.36 -15.02
CA MET A 535 -12.98 33.45 -14.25
C MET A 535 -11.51 33.16 -13.95
N ALA A 536 -11.19 31.90 -13.57
CA ALA A 536 -9.82 31.49 -13.26
C ALA A 536 -8.91 31.53 -14.51
N VAL A 537 -9.44 31.10 -15.66
CA VAL A 537 -8.73 31.22 -16.96
C VAL A 537 -8.44 32.67 -17.30
N ALA A 538 -9.42 33.58 -17.14
CA ALA A 538 -9.23 35.02 -17.39
C ALA A 538 -8.17 35.63 -16.44
N LYS A 539 -8.20 35.29 -15.15
CA LYS A 539 -7.20 35.72 -14.16
C LYS A 539 -5.79 35.19 -14.48
N LYS A 540 -5.67 33.92 -14.85
CA LYS A 540 -4.39 33.32 -15.26
C LYS A 540 -3.80 34.06 -16.45
N ALA A 541 -4.60 34.30 -17.50
CA ALA A 541 -4.17 35.02 -18.69
C ALA A 541 -3.67 36.44 -18.38
N LYS A 542 -4.33 37.15 -17.45
CA LYS A 542 -3.86 38.49 -16.99
C LYS A 542 -2.54 38.41 -16.24
N LYS A 543 -2.35 37.36 -15.41
CA LYS A 543 -1.12 37.21 -14.65
C LYS A 543 0.07 36.87 -15.56
N GLU A 544 -0.12 36.01 -16.54
CA GLU A 544 0.91 35.63 -17.51
C GLU A 544 1.34 36.81 -18.40
N LYS A 545 0.44 37.76 -18.71
CA LYS A 545 0.76 38.98 -19.44
C LYS A 545 1.52 40.06 -18.64
N ASN A 546 1.42 40.01 -17.32
CA ASN A 546 2.09 40.95 -16.44
C ASN A 546 3.47 40.44 -15.95
N GLN A 547 3.84 39.25 -16.32
CA GLN A 547 5.17 38.66 -16.15
C GLN A 547 6.00 38.79 -17.42
#